data_da6cf45912b7e9ed33fc246383804a8e
#
_entry.id   da6cf45912b7e9ed33fc246383804a8e
#
_cell.length_a   1.000
_cell.length_b   1.000
_cell.length_c   1.000
_cell.angle_alpha   90.00
_cell.angle_beta   90.00
_cell.angle_gamma   90.00
#
_symmetry.space_group_name_H-M   'P 1'
#
loop_
_entity.id
_entity.type
_entity.pdbx_description
1 polymer ?
#
loop_
_entity_poly.entity_id
_entity_poly.type
_entity_poly.pdbx_seq_one_letter_code
_entity_poly.pdbx_strand_id
1 'polypeptide(L)'
;MELGYLALVLHAHLPYVHHPEFPDFLEEDWLYEAITETYIPLLRVFENLTNQGVKFRITISLSPPLLSMFKDSLLQQRYLGKIEKLIDLAEREVERTRWLPQFH
;
A
#
# COMPACT_ATOMS: atom_id res chain seq x y z
N MET A 1 33.14 -10.41 13.65
CA MET A 1 33.85 -9.22 13.14
C MET A 1 33.05 -8.58 12.02
N GLU A 2 32.81 -7.30 12.15
CA GLU A 2 32.09 -6.54 11.14
C GLU A 2 33.07 -6.12 10.05
N LEU A 3 32.71 -6.40 8.78
CA LEU A 3 33.53 -6.05 7.63
C LEU A 3 33.05 -4.76 6.95
N GLY A 4 31.88 -4.27 7.36
CA GLY A 4 31.29 -3.06 6.79
C GLY A 4 29.88 -2.85 7.29
N TYR A 5 29.23 -1.86 6.69
CA TYR A 5 27.87 -1.48 7.05
C TYR A 5 27.02 -1.36 5.78
N LEU A 6 25.77 -1.77 5.88
CA LEU A 6 24.77 -1.51 4.84
C LEU A 6 23.77 -0.47 5.37
N ALA A 7 23.69 0.65 4.67
CA ALA A 7 22.68 1.67 4.97
C ALA A 7 21.58 1.57 3.91
N LEU A 8 20.38 1.21 4.36
CA LEU A 8 19.20 1.14 3.48
C LEU A 8 18.34 2.37 3.72
N VAL A 9 18.13 3.15 2.68
CA VAL A 9 17.32 4.36 2.73
C VAL A 9 16.22 4.23 1.68
N LEU A 10 14.97 4.27 2.14
CA LEU A 10 13.80 4.18 1.27
C LEU A 10 13.09 5.53 1.20
N HIS A 11 12.54 5.85 0.04
CA HIS A 11 11.79 7.08 -0.18
C HIS A 11 10.33 6.76 -0.49
N ALA A 12 9.44 7.23 0.37
CA ALA A 12 8.00 7.17 0.11
C ALA A 12 7.57 8.52 -0.48
N HIS A 13 7.32 8.51 -1.78
CA HIS A 13 6.95 9.70 -2.53
C HIS A 13 5.95 9.36 -3.63
N LEU A 14 4.90 10.16 -3.73
CA LEU A 14 3.94 10.12 -4.82
C LEU A 14 3.55 11.56 -5.19
N PRO A 15 3.19 11.81 -6.46
CA PRO A 15 2.61 13.09 -6.84
C PRO A 15 1.32 13.33 -6.04
N TYR A 16 1.06 14.58 -5.69
CA TYR A 16 -0.18 14.93 -5.03
C TYR A 16 -1.35 14.77 -6.00
N VAL A 17 -2.32 13.94 -5.62
CA VAL A 17 -3.54 13.68 -6.40
C VAL A 17 -4.75 13.83 -5.49
N HIS A 18 -5.61 14.77 -5.86
CA HIS A 18 -6.83 15.06 -5.12
C HIS A 18 -7.83 15.71 -6.11
N HIS A 19 -8.82 14.93 -6.52
CA HIS A 19 -9.81 15.35 -7.51
C HIS A 19 -11.22 15.21 -6.93
N PRO A 20 -11.62 16.10 -6.00
CA PRO A 20 -12.94 16.01 -5.37
C PRO A 20 -14.09 16.22 -6.35
N GLU A 21 -13.83 16.89 -7.47
CA GLU A 21 -14.82 17.16 -8.53
C GLU A 21 -15.23 15.89 -9.30
N PHE A 22 -14.47 14.83 -9.21
CA PHE A 22 -14.78 13.55 -9.85
C PHE A 22 -15.05 12.48 -8.79
N PRO A 23 -16.08 11.65 -8.94
CA PRO A 23 -16.36 10.56 -8.00
C PRO A 23 -15.30 9.46 -8.02
N ASP A 24 -14.61 9.30 -9.15
CA ASP A 24 -13.54 8.34 -9.32
C ASP A 24 -12.51 8.93 -10.28
N PHE A 25 -11.24 8.89 -9.92
CA PHE A 25 -10.16 9.43 -10.74
C PHE A 25 -8.99 8.47 -10.75
N LEU A 26 -8.57 8.08 -11.95
CA LEU A 26 -7.58 7.03 -12.14
C LEU A 26 -6.26 7.30 -11.41
N GLU A 27 -5.80 8.55 -11.38
CA GLU A 27 -4.53 8.90 -10.73
C GLU A 27 -4.56 8.69 -9.21
N GLU A 28 -5.73 8.73 -8.59
CA GLU A 28 -5.86 8.44 -7.17
C GLU A 28 -5.55 6.96 -6.88
N ASP A 29 -5.72 6.09 -7.86
CA ASP A 29 -5.39 4.68 -7.73
C ASP A 29 -3.89 4.45 -7.45
N TRP A 30 -3.03 5.36 -7.87
CA TRP A 30 -1.60 5.27 -7.54
C TRP A 30 -1.36 5.26 -6.03
N LEU A 31 -2.09 6.13 -5.30
CA LEU A 31 -2.02 6.14 -3.85
C LEU A 31 -2.58 4.83 -3.26
N TYR A 32 -3.71 4.38 -3.76
CA TYR A 32 -4.38 3.19 -3.23
C TYR A 32 -3.56 1.93 -3.47
N GLU A 33 -2.96 1.80 -4.64
CA GLU A 33 -2.05 0.70 -4.95
C GLU A 33 -0.79 0.74 -4.09
N ALA A 34 -0.22 1.92 -3.89
CA ALA A 34 0.97 2.07 -3.04
C ALA A 34 0.67 1.66 -1.59
N ILE A 35 -0.48 2.04 -1.05
CA ILE A 35 -0.89 1.64 0.30
C ILE A 35 -1.04 0.13 0.38
N THR A 36 -1.76 -0.47 -0.57
CA THR A 36 -2.11 -1.89 -0.54
C THR A 36 -0.91 -2.78 -0.84
N GLU A 37 -0.09 -2.42 -1.81
CA GLU A 37 0.96 -3.28 -2.35
C GLU A 37 2.34 -3.00 -1.75
N THR A 38 2.55 -1.84 -1.16
CA THR A 38 3.85 -1.44 -0.63
C THR A 38 3.82 -1.08 0.85
N TYR A 39 3.03 -0.07 1.23
CA TYR A 39 3.13 0.48 2.57
C TYR A 39 2.59 -0.45 3.66
N ILE A 40 1.43 -1.03 3.47
CA ILE A 40 0.88 -2.00 4.42
C ILE A 40 1.75 -3.26 4.49
N PRO A 41 2.15 -3.89 3.37
CA PRO A 41 3.05 -5.03 3.42
C PRO A 41 4.39 -4.71 4.10
N LEU A 42 4.95 -3.54 3.84
CA LEU A 42 6.22 -3.14 4.45
C LEU A 42 6.10 -2.99 5.98
N LEU A 43 5.02 -2.39 6.45
CA LEU A 43 4.75 -2.28 7.89
C LEU A 43 4.60 -3.66 8.53
N ARG A 44 3.97 -4.61 7.85
CA ARG A 44 3.85 -5.99 8.33
C ARG A 44 5.21 -6.69 8.41
N VAL A 45 6.08 -6.44 7.44
CA VAL A 45 7.46 -6.98 7.48
C VAL A 45 8.19 -6.45 8.70
N PHE A 46 8.12 -5.14 8.96
CA PHE A 46 8.77 -4.54 10.13
C PHE A 46 8.22 -5.10 11.43
N GLU A 47 6.92 -5.24 11.53
CA GLU A 47 6.25 -5.80 12.70
C GLU A 47 6.69 -7.25 12.94
N ASN A 48 6.70 -8.08 11.90
CA ASN A 48 7.12 -9.47 11.99
C ASN A 48 8.58 -9.61 12.41
N LEU A 49 9.47 -8.79 11.84
CA LEU A 49 10.89 -8.79 12.21
C LEU A 49 11.07 -8.39 13.69
N THR A 50 10.34 -7.39 14.14
CA THR A 50 10.37 -6.95 15.54
C THR A 50 9.89 -8.07 16.47
N ASN A 51 8.80 -8.74 16.10
CA ASN A 51 8.26 -9.84 16.89
C ASN A 51 9.20 -11.05 16.94
N GLN A 52 10.03 -11.25 15.93
CA GLN A 52 11.05 -12.30 15.88
C GLN A 52 12.34 -11.92 16.63
N GLY A 53 12.40 -10.72 17.19
CA GLY A 53 13.58 -10.25 17.90
C GLY A 53 14.71 -9.78 16.98
N VAL A 54 14.46 -9.62 15.70
CA VAL A 54 15.46 -9.12 14.76
C VAL A 54 15.65 -7.63 14.99
N LYS A 55 16.89 -7.23 15.26
CA LYS A 55 17.25 -5.83 15.43
C LYS A 55 17.64 -5.27 14.07
N PHE A 56 16.79 -4.42 13.53
CA PHE A 56 17.09 -3.73 12.28
C PHE A 56 16.97 -2.22 12.47
N ARG A 57 17.64 -1.50 11.59
CA ARG A 57 17.52 -0.05 11.49
C ARG A 57 17.40 0.30 10.03
N ILE A 58 16.44 1.16 9.72
CA ILE A 58 16.16 1.60 8.37
C ILE A 58 15.78 3.07 8.39
N THR A 59 16.14 3.76 7.34
CA THR A 59 15.74 5.16 7.16
C THR A 59 14.71 5.25 6.06
N ILE A 60 13.60 5.92 6.35
CA ILE A 60 12.52 6.14 5.37
C ILE A 60 12.23 7.63 5.32
N SER A 61 12.26 8.20 4.13
CA SER A 61 11.79 9.57 3.93
C SER A 61 10.34 9.55 3.44
N LEU A 62 9.55 10.49 3.96
CA LEU A 62 8.14 10.65 3.58
C LEU A 62 7.97 12.05 3.01
N SER A 63 7.52 12.15 1.77
CA SER A 63 7.31 13.46 1.14
C SER A 63 6.11 14.18 1.73
N PRO A 64 6.15 15.53 1.86
CA PRO A 64 5.00 16.28 2.34
C PRO A 64 3.71 16.06 1.54
N PRO A 65 3.73 15.99 0.19
CA PRO A 65 2.51 15.66 -0.56
C PRO A 65 1.90 14.31 -0.16
N LEU A 66 2.72 13.28 0.06
CA LEU A 66 2.24 11.97 0.48
C LEU A 66 1.61 12.04 1.88
N LEU A 67 2.23 12.74 2.82
CA LEU A 67 1.68 12.91 4.17
C LEU A 67 0.35 13.65 4.14
N SER A 68 0.22 14.65 3.27
CA SER A 68 -1.03 15.38 3.08
C SER A 68 -2.14 14.47 2.58
N MET A 69 -1.83 13.59 1.62
CA MET A 69 -2.79 12.62 1.10
C MET A 69 -3.21 11.60 2.17
N PHE A 70 -2.28 11.14 3.00
CA PHE A 70 -2.63 10.22 4.09
C PHE A 70 -3.59 10.83 5.11
N LYS A 71 -3.52 12.13 5.33
CA LYS A 71 -4.40 12.85 6.27
C LYS A 71 -5.73 13.28 5.66
N ASP A 72 -5.87 13.17 4.34
CA ASP A 72 -7.06 13.63 3.63
C ASP A 72 -8.22 12.65 3.85
N SER A 73 -9.29 13.13 4.49
CA SER A 73 -10.45 12.28 4.80
C SER A 73 -11.18 11.77 3.56
N LEU A 74 -11.22 12.58 2.49
CA LEU A 74 -11.84 12.16 1.23
C LEU A 74 -11.07 10.98 0.62
N LEU A 75 -9.74 11.07 0.56
CA LEU A 75 -8.91 10.01 0.02
C LEU A 75 -8.97 8.75 0.89
N GLN A 76 -9.04 8.91 2.22
CA GLN A 76 -9.20 7.78 3.13
C GLN A 76 -10.51 7.03 2.87
N GLN A 77 -11.61 7.76 2.72
CA GLN A 77 -12.91 7.17 2.44
C GLN A 77 -12.93 6.49 1.07
N ARG A 78 -12.35 7.13 0.06
CA ARG A 78 -12.25 6.53 -1.28
C ARG A 78 -11.39 5.27 -1.28
N TYR A 79 -10.32 5.26 -0.51
CA TYR A 79 -9.48 4.07 -0.35
C TYR A 79 -10.29 2.90 0.24
N LEU A 80 -11.04 3.14 1.31
CA LEU A 80 -11.88 2.11 1.90
C LEU A 80 -12.93 1.59 0.92
N GLY A 81 -13.56 2.48 0.17
CA GLY A 81 -14.50 2.10 -0.88
C GLY A 81 -13.85 1.28 -1.99
N LYS A 82 -12.62 1.62 -2.36
CA LYS A 82 -11.86 0.85 -3.35
C LYS A 82 -11.55 -0.56 -2.86
N ILE A 83 -11.14 -0.70 -1.61
CA ILE A 83 -10.87 -2.02 -1.01
C ILE A 83 -12.14 -2.86 -0.97
N GLU A 84 -13.28 -2.29 -0.62
CA GLU A 84 -14.56 -3.01 -0.64
C GLU A 84 -14.89 -3.52 -2.04
N LYS A 85 -14.69 -2.70 -3.06
CA LYS A 85 -14.90 -3.11 -4.46
C LYS A 85 -13.95 -4.21 -4.88
N LEU A 86 -12.69 -4.15 -4.44
CA LEU A 86 -11.70 -5.18 -4.76
C LEU A 86 -12.02 -6.50 -4.07
N ILE A 87 -12.51 -6.47 -2.84
CA ILE A 87 -12.94 -7.68 -2.13
C ILE A 87 -14.13 -8.32 -2.86
N ASP A 88 -15.12 -7.52 -3.23
CA ASP A 88 -16.28 -8.01 -3.98
C ASP A 88 -15.86 -8.59 -5.32
N LEU A 89 -14.96 -7.93 -6.04
CA LEU A 89 -14.42 -8.44 -7.29
C LEU A 89 -13.69 -9.76 -7.09
N ALA A 90 -12.86 -9.88 -6.06
CA ALA A 90 -12.12 -11.09 -5.76
C ALA A 90 -13.08 -12.26 -5.46
N GLU A 91 -14.13 -12.03 -4.69
CA GLU A 91 -15.14 -13.05 -4.40
C GLU A 91 -15.84 -13.51 -5.67
N ARG A 92 -16.21 -12.58 -6.54
CA ARG A 92 -16.83 -12.92 -7.83
C ARG A 92 -15.87 -13.68 -8.75
N GLU A 93 -14.59 -13.33 -8.75
CA GLU A 93 -13.60 -14.03 -9.57
C GLU A 93 -13.32 -15.44 -9.05
N VAL A 94 -13.27 -15.64 -7.74
CA VAL A 94 -13.15 -16.97 -7.15
C VAL A 94 -14.32 -17.85 -7.63
N GLU A 95 -15.55 -17.35 -7.59
CA GLU A 95 -16.73 -18.10 -8.04
C GLU A 95 -16.69 -18.34 -9.55
N ARG A 96 -16.31 -17.32 -10.34
CA ARG A 96 -16.21 -17.43 -11.79
C ARG A 96 -15.19 -18.47 -12.22
N THR A 97 -14.05 -18.56 -11.53
CA THR A 97 -12.94 -19.44 -11.91
C THR A 97 -12.95 -20.78 -11.19
N ARG A 98 -13.91 -21.00 -10.30
CA ARG A 98 -13.96 -22.15 -9.39
C ARG A 98 -13.85 -23.50 -10.11
N TRP A 99 -14.45 -23.62 -11.27
CA TRP A 99 -14.53 -24.86 -12.04
C TRP A 99 -13.56 -24.90 -13.22
N LEU A 100 -12.68 -23.91 -13.32
CA LEU A 100 -11.70 -23.83 -14.42
C LEU A 100 -10.37 -24.44 -13.96
N PRO A 101 -9.94 -25.59 -14.55
CA PRO A 101 -8.75 -26.30 -14.07
C PRO A 101 -7.46 -25.47 -14.06
N GLN A 102 -7.35 -24.51 -14.98
CA GLN A 102 -6.16 -23.66 -15.09
C GLN A 102 -5.97 -22.71 -13.89
N PHE A 103 -6.94 -22.60 -12.98
CA PHE A 103 -6.88 -21.73 -11.81
C PHE A 103 -6.84 -22.51 -10.49
N HIS A 104 -6.64 -23.84 -10.53
CA HIS A 104 -6.58 -24.70 -9.35
C HIS A 104 -5.28 -25.51 -9.29
#